data_7ce70ce6c5f32d810e5a65cce6f2803f
#
_entry.id   7ce70ce6c5f32d810e5a65cce6f2803f
#
_cell.length_a   1.000
_cell.length_b   1.000
_cell.length_c   1.000
_cell.angle_alpha   90.00
_cell.angle_beta   90.00
_cell.angle_gamma   90.00
#
_symmetry.space_group_name_H-M   'P 1'
#
loop_
_entity.id
_entity.type
_entity.pdbx_description
1 polymer ?
#
loop_
_entity_poly.entity_id
_entity_poly.type
_entity_poly.pdbx_seq_one_letter_code
_entity_poly.pdbx_strand_id
1 'polypeptide(L)'
;MIRNRKQYIMKGILSKLAALLLGAGLIQAEGDGRFQLGKVNGRDCLIDPSGKPFLSLGVNHIQNVFQGEGALPGDQRQACEDILQKLTSWGYNTGGYGTPEPLCRMLPSFAPMYLTMNANYHSDEQFEYCDVFDPAVQQKMREVIQYEIGKQAGNSTLIGYYWTDTPQWDLERSRKKRGTDWVSMIRELPAGAPGKIRYEQFLADGGDSDEAFLRLIARQLYQVIGEETRRLAPDVLIFGERYLVHDHPDCVIEEALPYIDVLSIQPGGVQFESAYFDRMHAKFKKPILVCD
;
A
#
# COMPACT_ATOMS: atom_id res chain seq x y z
N MET A 1 18.56 -35.28 2.76
CA MET A 1 17.14 -35.70 2.81
C MET A 1 16.13 -34.62 3.19
N ILE A 2 16.54 -33.44 3.66
CA ILE A 2 15.62 -32.37 4.14
C ILE A 2 15.14 -31.44 2.98
N ARG A 3 15.89 -31.31 1.89
CA ARG A 3 15.55 -30.46 0.73
C ARG A 3 14.30 -30.93 -0.04
N ASN A 4 14.03 -32.19 -0.12
CA ASN A 4 12.90 -32.72 -0.91
C ASN A 4 11.53 -32.58 -0.21
N ARG A 5 11.47 -32.51 1.13
CA ARG A 5 10.19 -32.37 1.85
C ARG A 5 9.56 -30.99 1.71
N LYS A 6 10.37 -29.93 1.67
CA LYS A 6 9.84 -28.54 1.52
C LYS A 6 9.23 -28.30 0.13
N GLN A 7 9.81 -28.91 -0.90
CA GLN A 7 9.30 -28.76 -2.28
C GLN A 7 7.95 -29.49 -2.50
N TYR A 8 7.72 -30.60 -1.81
CA TYR A 8 6.44 -31.32 -1.86
C TYR A 8 5.32 -30.62 -1.09
N ILE A 9 5.64 -29.97 0.02
CA ILE A 9 4.65 -29.22 0.82
C ILE A 9 4.20 -27.97 0.05
N MET A 10 5.10 -27.23 -0.57
CA MET A 10 4.72 -26.06 -1.40
C MET A 10 3.90 -26.45 -2.63
N LYS A 11 4.24 -27.52 -3.33
CA LYS A 11 3.44 -28.01 -4.47
C LYS A 11 2.06 -28.48 -4.04
N GLY A 12 1.93 -29.09 -2.88
CA GLY A 12 0.66 -29.54 -2.33
C GLY A 12 -0.27 -28.40 -1.89
N ILE A 13 0.28 -27.29 -1.41
CA ILE A 13 -0.49 -26.10 -1.02
C ILE A 13 -0.92 -25.33 -2.27
N LEU A 14 -0.05 -25.15 -3.25
CA LEU A 14 -0.36 -24.49 -4.51
C LEU A 14 -1.41 -25.24 -5.33
N SER A 15 -1.37 -26.59 -5.37
CA SER A 15 -2.37 -27.38 -6.08
C SER A 15 -3.74 -27.38 -5.39
N LYS A 16 -3.79 -27.30 -4.06
CA LYS A 16 -5.05 -27.21 -3.31
C LYS A 16 -5.67 -25.81 -3.40
N LEU A 17 -4.86 -24.74 -3.43
CA LEU A 17 -5.33 -23.37 -3.67
C LEU A 17 -5.85 -23.19 -5.10
N ALA A 18 -5.17 -23.72 -6.11
CA ALA A 18 -5.63 -23.70 -7.50
C ALA A 18 -6.92 -24.52 -7.70
N ALA A 19 -7.09 -25.65 -7.02
CA ALA A 19 -8.31 -26.44 -7.09
C ALA A 19 -9.52 -25.81 -6.41
N LEU A 20 -9.32 -24.92 -5.43
CA LEU A 20 -10.39 -24.17 -4.77
C LEU A 20 -10.98 -23.05 -5.67
N LEU A 21 -10.26 -22.62 -6.69
CA LEU A 21 -10.68 -21.58 -7.64
C LEU A 21 -11.46 -22.13 -8.86
N LEU A 22 -11.46 -23.45 -9.07
CA LEU A 22 -12.03 -24.08 -10.27
C LEU A 22 -13.45 -24.61 -10.14
N GLY A 23 -14.12 -24.42 -9.00
CA GLY A 23 -15.45 -24.97 -8.75
C GLY A 23 -16.48 -23.91 -8.36
N ALA A 24 -17.26 -23.44 -9.28
CA ALA A 24 -18.58 -22.84 -9.27
C ALA A 24 -18.68 -21.35 -9.68
N GLY A 25 -19.51 -21.10 -10.68
CA GLY A 25 -20.23 -19.83 -10.91
C GLY A 25 -19.33 -18.63 -11.23
N LEU A 26 -18.59 -18.67 -12.33
CA LEU A 26 -17.97 -17.49 -12.91
C LEU A 26 -19.05 -16.47 -13.29
N ILE A 27 -19.21 -15.40 -12.51
CA ILE A 27 -19.69 -14.14 -13.06
C ILE A 27 -18.52 -13.64 -13.91
N GLN A 28 -18.61 -13.82 -15.22
CA GLN A 28 -17.70 -13.22 -16.16
C GLN A 28 -17.95 -11.70 -16.12
N ALA A 29 -17.16 -10.98 -15.34
CA ALA A 29 -17.02 -9.56 -15.54
C ALA A 29 -16.34 -9.41 -16.91
N GLU A 30 -16.94 -8.66 -17.84
CA GLU A 30 -16.22 -8.23 -19.05
C GLU A 30 -15.01 -7.43 -18.56
N GLY A 31 -13.80 -7.90 -18.88
CA GLY A 31 -12.56 -7.23 -18.51
C GLY A 31 -12.51 -5.87 -19.21
N ASP A 32 -12.42 -4.80 -18.46
CA ASP A 32 -12.25 -3.43 -18.98
C ASP A 32 -10.79 -3.09 -19.31
N GLY A 33 -9.91 -4.10 -19.28
CA GLY A 33 -8.49 -3.96 -19.54
C GLY A 33 -7.67 -3.55 -18.31
N ARG A 34 -8.27 -3.58 -17.10
CA ARG A 34 -7.62 -3.22 -15.83
C ARG A 34 -7.89 -4.26 -14.75
N PHE A 35 -7.08 -4.22 -13.69
CA PHE A 35 -7.35 -5.00 -12.49
C PHE A 35 -8.53 -4.39 -11.71
N GLN A 36 -9.40 -5.24 -11.22
CA GLN A 36 -10.61 -4.88 -10.46
C GLN A 36 -10.75 -5.74 -9.21
N LEU A 37 -11.64 -5.33 -8.31
CA LEU A 37 -12.13 -6.19 -7.25
C LEU A 37 -13.34 -6.99 -7.72
N GLY A 38 -13.38 -8.26 -7.36
CA GLY A 38 -14.49 -9.15 -7.60
C GLY A 38 -14.70 -10.15 -6.47
N LYS A 39 -15.62 -11.07 -6.67
CA LYS A 39 -15.89 -12.14 -5.71
C LYS A 39 -15.86 -13.50 -6.38
N VAL A 40 -15.17 -14.44 -5.74
CA VAL A 40 -15.19 -15.87 -6.10
C VAL A 40 -15.65 -16.67 -4.89
N ASN A 41 -16.73 -17.41 -5.04
CA ASN A 41 -17.34 -18.17 -3.93
C ASN A 41 -17.59 -17.31 -2.67
N GLY A 42 -18.06 -16.06 -2.86
CA GLY A 42 -18.33 -15.12 -1.79
C GLY A 42 -17.11 -14.46 -1.13
N ARG A 43 -15.90 -14.79 -1.58
CA ARG A 43 -14.64 -14.19 -1.10
C ARG A 43 -14.15 -13.12 -2.05
N ASP A 44 -13.65 -12.02 -1.50
CA ASP A 44 -13.03 -10.97 -2.30
C ASP A 44 -11.75 -11.46 -2.96
N CYS A 45 -11.54 -11.07 -4.22
CA CYS A 45 -10.35 -11.37 -4.98
C CYS A 45 -10.08 -10.27 -6.00
N LEU A 46 -8.85 -10.22 -6.51
CA LEU A 46 -8.55 -9.46 -7.70
C LEU A 46 -9.09 -10.17 -8.93
N ILE A 47 -9.55 -9.40 -9.90
CA ILE A 47 -9.90 -9.84 -11.25
C ILE A 47 -8.88 -9.21 -12.19
N ASP A 48 -8.26 -10.01 -13.04
CA ASP A 48 -7.27 -9.53 -14.00
C ASP A 48 -7.91 -8.79 -15.19
N PRO A 49 -7.12 -8.10 -16.03
CA PRO A 49 -7.64 -7.39 -17.20
C PRO A 49 -8.41 -8.26 -18.20
N SER A 50 -8.27 -9.58 -18.14
CA SER A 50 -9.03 -10.53 -18.99
C SER A 50 -10.35 -11.00 -18.35
N GLY A 51 -10.70 -10.49 -17.17
CA GLY A 51 -11.90 -10.87 -16.42
C GLY A 51 -11.76 -12.15 -15.58
N LYS A 52 -10.55 -12.64 -15.36
CA LYS A 52 -10.30 -13.88 -14.59
C LYS A 52 -9.89 -13.57 -13.16
N PRO A 53 -10.27 -14.44 -12.21
CA PRO A 53 -9.76 -14.36 -10.85
C PRO A 53 -8.23 -14.40 -10.80
N PHE A 54 -7.64 -13.46 -10.07
CA PHE A 54 -6.21 -13.30 -9.94
C PHE A 54 -5.80 -13.38 -8.46
N LEU A 55 -5.03 -14.41 -8.11
CA LEU A 55 -4.39 -14.51 -6.81
C LEU A 55 -2.98 -13.91 -6.93
N SER A 56 -2.78 -12.75 -6.31
CA SER A 56 -1.46 -12.11 -6.27
C SER A 56 -0.49 -12.94 -5.41
N LEU A 57 0.53 -13.47 -6.04
CA LEU A 57 1.68 -14.13 -5.39
C LEU A 57 2.92 -13.31 -5.77
N GLY A 58 3.28 -12.36 -4.91
CA GLY A 58 4.29 -11.35 -5.19
C GLY A 58 5.66 -11.67 -4.63
N VAL A 59 6.66 -10.98 -5.16
CA VAL A 59 8.02 -10.90 -4.62
C VAL A 59 8.38 -9.45 -4.42
N ASN A 60 8.93 -9.13 -3.23
CA ASN A 60 9.39 -7.79 -2.87
C ASN A 60 10.90 -7.64 -3.03
N HIS A 61 11.37 -6.38 -3.04
CA HIS A 61 12.79 -6.01 -3.05
C HIS A 61 13.59 -6.54 -4.25
N ILE A 62 12.96 -6.71 -5.39
CA ILE A 62 13.63 -7.19 -6.62
C ILE A 62 14.71 -6.19 -7.07
N GLN A 63 14.53 -4.88 -6.82
CA GLN A 63 15.54 -3.87 -7.14
C GLN A 63 16.91 -4.15 -6.52
N ASN A 64 16.99 -4.90 -5.44
CA ASN A 64 18.25 -5.22 -4.78
C ASN A 64 19.21 -6.00 -5.68
N VAL A 65 18.69 -6.71 -6.70
CA VAL A 65 19.55 -7.40 -7.69
C VAL A 65 20.28 -6.45 -8.64
N PHE A 66 19.86 -5.17 -8.70
CA PHE A 66 20.49 -4.13 -9.51
C PHE A 66 21.35 -3.17 -8.69
N GLN A 67 21.51 -3.40 -7.39
CA GLN A 67 22.19 -2.51 -6.45
C GLN A 67 23.25 -3.26 -5.65
N GLY A 68 24.34 -2.56 -5.29
CA GLY A 68 25.35 -3.09 -4.41
C GLY A 68 26.39 -4.00 -5.08
N GLU A 69 27.20 -4.65 -4.23
CA GLU A 69 28.23 -5.60 -4.65
C GLU A 69 27.57 -6.86 -5.21
N GLY A 70 27.85 -7.19 -6.46
CA GLY A 70 27.19 -8.28 -7.18
C GLY A 70 25.95 -7.89 -7.96
N ALA A 71 25.65 -6.59 -8.08
CA ALA A 71 24.60 -6.10 -8.97
C ALA A 71 24.78 -6.63 -10.39
N LEU A 72 23.65 -6.94 -11.06
CA LEU A 72 23.68 -7.42 -12.45
C LEU A 72 24.17 -6.29 -13.37
N PRO A 73 25.30 -6.47 -14.10
CA PRO A 73 25.76 -5.51 -15.08
C PRO A 73 24.96 -5.59 -16.36
N GLY A 74 24.89 -4.51 -17.11
CA GLY A 74 24.40 -4.50 -18.48
C GLY A 74 23.00 -3.97 -18.67
N ASP A 75 22.33 -4.42 -19.72
CA ASP A 75 21.00 -3.98 -20.08
C ASP A 75 19.97 -4.43 -19.02
N GLN A 76 19.46 -3.47 -18.24
CA GLN A 76 18.45 -3.74 -17.21
C GLN A 76 17.21 -4.44 -17.77
N ARG A 77 16.88 -4.23 -19.04
CA ARG A 77 15.75 -4.87 -19.69
C ARG A 77 15.95 -6.38 -19.81
N GLN A 78 17.11 -6.82 -20.32
CA GLN A 78 17.42 -8.25 -20.43
C GLN A 78 17.44 -8.91 -19.05
N ALA A 79 18.03 -8.25 -18.06
CA ALA A 79 18.02 -8.76 -16.70
C ALA A 79 16.60 -8.87 -16.13
N CYS A 80 15.71 -7.94 -16.41
CA CYS A 80 14.29 -8.02 -16.03
C CYS A 80 13.56 -9.18 -16.74
N GLU A 81 13.84 -9.44 -18.01
CA GLU A 81 13.28 -10.58 -18.75
C GLU A 81 13.73 -11.92 -18.14
N ASP A 82 15.00 -12.05 -17.77
CA ASP A 82 15.53 -13.25 -17.09
C ASP A 82 14.91 -13.43 -15.71
N ILE A 83 14.73 -12.36 -14.96
CA ILE A 83 14.06 -12.39 -13.64
C ILE A 83 12.60 -12.79 -13.82
N LEU A 84 11.88 -12.20 -14.77
CA LEU A 84 10.49 -12.54 -15.06
C LEU A 84 10.33 -14.03 -15.36
N GLN A 85 11.19 -14.59 -16.21
CA GLN A 85 11.19 -16.02 -16.53
C GLN A 85 11.37 -16.87 -15.27
N LYS A 86 12.31 -16.51 -14.39
CA LYS A 86 12.55 -17.24 -13.13
C LYS A 86 11.35 -17.14 -12.19
N LEU A 87 10.82 -15.93 -11.96
CA LEU A 87 9.65 -15.72 -11.09
C LEU A 87 8.46 -16.56 -11.57
N THR A 88 8.16 -16.48 -12.86
CA THR A 88 7.06 -17.25 -13.47
C THR A 88 7.27 -18.76 -13.33
N SER A 89 8.50 -19.23 -13.53
CA SER A 89 8.83 -20.67 -13.37
C SER A 89 8.67 -21.16 -11.94
N TRP A 90 8.76 -20.28 -10.94
CA TRP A 90 8.54 -20.57 -9.53
C TRP A 90 7.08 -20.37 -9.10
N GLY A 91 6.21 -19.88 -9.99
CA GLY A 91 4.80 -19.65 -9.74
C GLY A 91 4.45 -18.27 -9.19
N TYR A 92 5.42 -17.35 -9.13
CA TYR A 92 5.13 -15.93 -8.81
C TYR A 92 4.56 -15.21 -10.02
N ASN A 93 3.64 -14.29 -9.77
CA ASN A 93 2.91 -13.57 -10.82
C ASN A 93 2.76 -12.06 -10.55
N THR A 94 3.38 -11.56 -9.47
CA THR A 94 3.23 -10.17 -9.05
C THR A 94 4.58 -9.61 -8.59
N GLY A 95 4.87 -8.38 -9.02
CA GLY A 95 5.92 -7.56 -8.47
C GLY A 95 5.36 -6.72 -7.31
N GLY A 96 5.93 -6.91 -6.12
CA GLY A 96 5.57 -6.16 -4.92
C GLY A 96 6.44 -4.91 -4.73
N TYR A 97 6.65 -4.54 -3.46
CA TYR A 97 7.49 -3.41 -3.10
C TYR A 97 8.90 -3.53 -3.68
N GLY A 98 9.41 -2.42 -4.23
CA GLY A 98 10.74 -2.40 -4.81
C GLY A 98 10.89 -3.25 -6.08
N THR A 99 9.88 -3.31 -6.91
CA THR A 99 9.98 -3.87 -8.26
C THR A 99 10.55 -2.80 -9.20
N PRO A 100 11.62 -3.11 -9.97
CA PRO A 100 12.21 -2.17 -10.92
C PRO A 100 11.22 -1.74 -11.99
N GLU A 101 11.30 -0.47 -12.44
CA GLU A 101 10.38 0.10 -13.42
C GLU A 101 10.23 -0.74 -14.70
N PRO A 102 11.30 -1.23 -15.34
CA PRO A 102 11.15 -2.07 -16.54
C PRO A 102 10.35 -3.35 -16.27
N LEU A 103 10.52 -3.97 -15.09
CA LEU A 103 9.80 -5.18 -14.71
C LEU A 103 8.33 -4.89 -14.38
N CYS A 104 8.02 -3.68 -13.85
CA CYS A 104 6.64 -3.23 -13.62
C CYS A 104 5.80 -3.13 -14.91
N ARG A 105 6.45 -3.08 -16.08
CA ARG A 105 5.79 -3.09 -17.40
C ARG A 105 5.61 -4.49 -17.99
N MET A 106 6.20 -5.49 -17.36
CA MET A 106 6.21 -6.89 -17.83
C MET A 106 5.42 -7.82 -16.92
N LEU A 107 5.27 -7.44 -15.65
CA LEU A 107 4.67 -8.26 -14.59
C LEU A 107 3.62 -7.42 -13.85
N PRO A 108 2.42 -7.96 -13.56
CA PRO A 108 1.47 -7.31 -12.68
C PRO A 108 2.14 -6.76 -11.42
N SER A 109 1.95 -5.48 -11.11
CA SER A 109 2.66 -4.82 -10.02
C SER A 109 1.87 -3.69 -9.38
N PHE A 110 2.26 -3.34 -8.16
CA PHE A 110 1.73 -2.20 -7.43
C PHE A 110 2.67 -1.00 -7.62
N ALA A 111 2.11 0.20 -7.77
CA ALA A 111 2.88 1.43 -7.89
C ALA A 111 2.89 2.22 -6.58
N PRO A 112 4.06 2.46 -5.98
CA PRO A 112 4.19 3.28 -4.78
C PRO A 112 4.17 4.77 -5.11
N MET A 113 3.62 5.58 -4.21
CA MET A 113 3.72 7.05 -4.26
C MET A 113 4.68 7.63 -3.22
N TYR A 114 5.02 6.88 -2.18
CA TYR A 114 5.96 7.27 -1.10
C TYR A 114 5.62 8.62 -0.45
N LEU A 115 4.34 8.92 -0.23
CA LEU A 115 3.89 10.22 0.29
C LEU A 115 4.35 10.45 1.72
N THR A 116 4.15 9.47 2.60
CA THR A 116 4.65 9.51 3.99
C THR A 116 5.46 8.26 4.26
N MET A 117 6.56 8.33 4.96
CA MET A 117 7.41 7.18 5.21
C MET A 117 8.08 7.25 6.58
N ASN A 118 8.25 6.08 7.14
CA ASN A 118 9.00 5.92 8.38
C ASN A 118 10.54 6.02 8.17
N ALA A 119 11.02 5.80 6.94
CA ALA A 119 12.42 5.91 6.58
C ALA A 119 12.59 6.84 5.36
N ASN A 120 13.40 7.88 5.52
CA ASN A 120 13.56 8.95 4.55
C ASN A 120 14.66 8.61 3.51
N TYR A 121 14.42 7.62 2.65
CA TYR A 121 15.44 7.21 1.67
C TYR A 121 14.94 7.08 0.22
N HIS A 122 13.66 7.37 -0.04
CA HIS A 122 13.10 7.21 -1.39
C HIS A 122 12.77 8.51 -2.09
N SER A 123 12.40 9.57 -1.37
CA SER A 123 11.96 10.82 -1.95
C SER A 123 12.29 11.99 -1.03
N ASP A 124 12.64 13.13 -1.62
CA ASP A 124 12.77 14.40 -0.90
C ASP A 124 11.38 15.00 -0.57
N GLU A 125 10.33 14.54 -1.26
CA GLU A 125 8.95 14.99 -1.07
C GLU A 125 8.20 14.04 -0.13
N GLN A 126 8.51 14.14 1.16
CA GLN A 126 7.88 13.34 2.20
C GLN A 126 7.09 14.21 3.16
N PHE A 127 5.89 13.74 3.48
CA PHE A 127 4.91 14.51 4.24
C PHE A 127 4.67 13.94 5.65
N GLU A 128 5.59 13.12 6.16
CA GLU A 128 5.51 12.62 7.52
C GLU A 128 5.69 13.76 8.53
N TYR A 129 4.74 13.88 9.47
CA TYR A 129 4.71 14.93 10.48
C TYR A 129 4.74 16.36 9.89
N CYS A 130 4.05 16.56 8.77
CA CYS A 130 3.90 17.87 8.15
C CYS A 130 2.59 18.56 8.57
N ASP A 131 2.47 19.85 8.27
CA ASP A 131 1.21 20.58 8.45
C ASP A 131 0.22 20.21 7.34
N VAL A 132 -0.57 19.15 7.56
CA VAL A 132 -1.58 18.70 6.59
C VAL A 132 -2.71 19.70 6.35
N PHE A 133 -2.85 20.72 7.21
CA PHE A 133 -3.85 21.78 7.08
C PHE A 133 -3.34 22.96 6.25
N ASP A 134 -2.04 23.02 5.96
CA ASP A 134 -1.46 24.07 5.11
C ASP A 134 -1.81 23.82 3.64
N PRO A 135 -2.50 24.77 2.96
CA PRO A 135 -2.81 24.65 1.54
C PRO A 135 -1.58 24.46 0.63
N ALA A 136 -0.43 25.00 1.00
CA ALA A 136 0.80 24.84 0.23
C ALA A 136 1.33 23.40 0.33
N VAL A 137 1.28 22.78 1.51
CA VAL A 137 1.63 21.37 1.72
C VAL A 137 0.66 20.46 0.96
N GLN A 138 -0.65 20.75 1.03
CA GLN A 138 -1.66 20.01 0.29
C GLN A 138 -1.44 20.07 -1.22
N GLN A 139 -1.09 21.26 -1.74
CA GLN A 139 -0.80 21.43 -3.17
C GLN A 139 0.41 20.59 -3.57
N LYS A 140 1.45 20.56 -2.76
CA LYS A 140 2.63 19.75 -3.00
C LYS A 140 2.33 18.26 -3.00
N MET A 141 1.47 17.77 -2.11
CA MET A 141 0.98 16.39 -2.12
C MET A 141 0.29 16.06 -3.45
N ARG A 142 -0.55 16.94 -3.96
CA ARG A 142 -1.24 16.76 -5.25
C ARG A 142 -0.24 16.69 -6.42
N GLU A 143 0.79 17.51 -6.41
CA GLU A 143 1.83 17.52 -7.44
C GLU A 143 2.62 16.19 -7.46
N VAL A 144 2.97 15.66 -6.28
CA VAL A 144 3.63 14.34 -6.17
C VAL A 144 2.71 13.24 -6.69
N ILE A 145 1.43 13.24 -6.31
CA ILE A 145 0.46 12.25 -6.80
C ILE A 145 0.32 12.32 -8.32
N GLN A 146 0.21 13.52 -8.88
CA GLN A 146 0.13 13.74 -10.33
C GLN A 146 1.37 13.19 -11.05
N TYR A 147 2.55 13.44 -10.51
CA TYR A 147 3.81 12.94 -11.05
C TYR A 147 3.87 11.40 -11.02
N GLU A 148 3.55 10.78 -9.87
CA GLU A 148 3.59 9.32 -9.71
C GLU A 148 2.55 8.60 -10.58
N ILE A 149 1.34 9.15 -10.70
CA ILE A 149 0.32 8.62 -11.62
C ILE A 149 0.77 8.79 -13.08
N GLY A 150 1.37 9.92 -13.42
CA GLY A 150 1.90 10.17 -14.76
C GLY A 150 2.93 9.15 -15.21
N LYS A 151 3.78 8.67 -14.30
CA LYS A 151 4.76 7.60 -14.58
C LYS A 151 4.09 6.28 -14.98
N GLN A 152 2.87 6.05 -14.55
CA GLN A 152 2.12 4.83 -14.86
C GLN A 152 1.26 4.93 -16.11
N ALA A 153 1.33 6.02 -16.87
CA ALA A 153 0.56 6.19 -18.09
C ALA A 153 0.80 5.02 -19.08
N GLY A 154 -0.29 4.41 -19.54
CA GLY A 154 -0.23 3.26 -20.46
C GLY A 154 0.28 1.95 -19.84
N ASN A 155 0.45 1.86 -18.54
CA ASN A 155 0.85 0.61 -17.88
C ASN A 155 -0.34 -0.33 -17.69
N SER A 156 -0.49 -1.32 -18.57
CA SER A 156 -1.57 -2.33 -18.53
C SER A 156 -1.37 -3.40 -17.43
N THR A 157 -0.18 -3.48 -16.83
CA THR A 157 0.14 -4.41 -15.76
C THR A 157 -0.06 -3.82 -14.37
N LEU A 158 -0.46 -2.55 -14.27
CA LEU A 158 -0.72 -1.89 -13.00
C LEU A 158 -1.92 -2.50 -12.29
N ILE A 159 -1.70 -3.05 -11.08
CA ILE A 159 -2.78 -3.54 -10.21
C ILE A 159 -3.42 -2.36 -9.48
N GLY A 160 -2.62 -1.45 -8.93
CA GLY A 160 -3.10 -0.30 -8.22
C GLY A 160 -2.01 0.50 -7.53
N TYR A 161 -2.44 1.56 -6.82
CA TYR A 161 -1.55 2.46 -6.12
C TYR A 161 -1.57 2.18 -4.62
N TYR A 162 -0.41 2.31 -3.98
CA TYR A 162 -0.33 2.52 -2.53
C TYR A 162 0.41 3.82 -2.22
N TRP A 163 -0.03 4.52 -1.14
CA TRP A 163 0.42 5.86 -0.84
C TRP A 163 1.77 5.89 -0.12
N THR A 164 1.93 4.97 0.83
CA THR A 164 3.03 5.03 1.78
C THR A 164 3.45 3.66 2.25
N ASP A 165 4.72 3.55 2.62
CA ASP A 165 5.31 2.36 3.21
C ASP A 165 5.46 2.53 4.73
N THR A 166 4.80 1.69 5.51
CA THR A 166 4.89 1.60 6.96
C THR A 166 4.89 2.97 7.69
N PRO A 167 3.85 3.81 7.49
CA PRO A 167 3.76 5.12 8.13
C PRO A 167 3.68 4.98 9.66
N GLN A 168 4.21 5.95 10.38
CA GLN A 168 4.22 5.95 11.84
C GLN A 168 3.04 6.76 12.38
N TRP A 169 1.95 6.08 12.68
CA TRP A 169 0.75 6.69 13.24
C TRP A 169 0.61 6.53 14.77
N ASP A 170 1.32 5.59 15.37
CA ASP A 170 1.37 5.45 16.84
C ASP A 170 2.16 6.60 17.44
N LEU A 171 1.48 7.44 18.22
CA LEU A 171 2.06 8.67 18.77
C LEU A 171 3.19 8.39 19.77
N GLU A 172 3.02 7.38 20.64
CA GLU A 172 4.03 7.05 21.65
C GLU A 172 5.29 6.49 20.99
N ARG A 173 5.12 5.56 20.06
CA ARG A 173 6.22 4.96 19.31
C ARG A 173 6.94 5.99 18.47
N SER A 174 6.21 6.91 17.82
CA SER A 174 6.77 8.01 17.03
C SER A 174 7.64 8.91 17.89
N ARG A 175 7.13 9.38 19.04
CA ARG A 175 7.92 10.19 20.00
C ARG A 175 9.19 9.48 20.47
N LYS A 176 9.08 8.20 20.81
CA LYS A 176 10.22 7.40 21.23
C LYS A 176 11.29 7.24 20.15
N LYS A 177 10.86 7.05 18.90
CA LYS A 177 11.76 6.74 17.78
C LYS A 177 12.32 7.97 17.10
N ARG A 178 11.53 9.05 17.02
CA ARG A 178 11.81 10.24 16.20
C ARG A 178 11.93 11.53 17.02
N GLY A 179 11.59 11.52 18.30
CA GLY A 179 11.52 12.70 19.15
C GLY A 179 10.27 13.57 18.93
N THR A 180 9.44 13.23 17.97
CA THR A 180 8.18 13.93 17.66
C THR A 180 7.12 12.98 17.13
N ASP A 181 5.91 13.47 16.93
CA ASP A 181 4.77 12.77 16.33
C ASP A 181 3.87 13.76 15.60
N TRP A 182 2.83 13.25 14.92
CA TRP A 182 1.89 14.05 14.15
C TRP A 182 1.25 15.19 14.94
N VAL A 183 0.85 14.94 16.18
CA VAL A 183 0.17 15.94 17.04
C VAL A 183 1.16 16.92 17.62
N SER A 184 2.29 16.43 18.14
CA SER A 184 3.33 17.27 18.72
C SER A 184 3.88 18.26 17.70
N MET A 185 4.14 17.81 16.47
CA MET A 185 4.62 18.67 15.39
C MET A 185 3.63 19.82 15.11
N ILE A 186 2.33 19.54 14.96
CA ILE A 186 1.32 20.57 14.74
C ILE A 186 1.22 21.55 15.94
N ARG A 187 1.29 21.01 17.16
CA ARG A 187 1.24 21.79 18.41
C ARG A 187 2.39 22.78 18.52
N GLU A 188 3.56 22.43 18.00
CA GLU A 188 4.78 23.24 18.05
C GLU A 188 4.91 24.23 16.89
N LEU A 189 4.01 24.21 15.91
CA LEU A 189 4.01 25.18 14.83
C LEU A 189 3.89 26.63 15.34
N PRO A 190 4.47 27.61 14.63
CA PRO A 190 4.33 29.01 14.95
C PRO A 190 2.86 29.46 15.00
N ALA A 191 2.57 30.45 15.83
CA ALA A 191 1.26 31.09 15.84
C ALA A 191 0.90 31.60 14.44
N GLY A 192 -0.34 31.31 14.00
CA GLY A 192 -0.81 31.66 12.65
C GLY A 192 -0.56 30.61 11.57
N ALA A 193 0.22 29.56 11.83
CA ALA A 193 0.29 28.41 10.91
C ALA A 193 -1.08 27.72 10.83
N PRO A 194 -1.51 27.25 9.64
CA PRO A 194 -2.84 26.64 9.46
C PRO A 194 -3.13 25.50 10.42
N GLY A 195 -2.18 24.59 10.62
CA GLY A 195 -2.31 23.48 11.58
C GLY A 195 -2.40 23.97 13.02
N LYS A 196 -1.63 25.01 13.39
CA LYS A 196 -1.72 25.61 14.73
C LYS A 196 -3.10 26.20 14.99
N ILE A 197 -3.63 26.97 14.06
CA ILE A 197 -4.98 27.51 14.13
C ILE A 197 -6.00 26.38 14.26
N ARG A 198 -5.86 25.31 13.47
CA ARG A 198 -6.76 24.17 13.52
C ARG A 198 -6.71 23.44 14.88
N TYR A 199 -5.52 23.32 15.47
CA TYR A 199 -5.35 22.75 16.79
C TYR A 199 -5.99 23.60 17.90
N GLU A 200 -5.79 24.92 17.86
CA GLU A 200 -6.40 25.85 18.81
C GLU A 200 -7.93 25.86 18.70
N GLN A 201 -8.46 25.77 17.49
CA GLN A 201 -9.90 25.63 17.27
C GLN A 201 -10.42 24.30 17.83
N PHE A 202 -9.70 23.19 17.61
CA PHE A 202 -10.06 21.88 18.18
C PHE A 202 -10.19 21.95 19.72
N LEU A 203 -9.26 22.61 20.39
CA LEU A 203 -9.32 22.81 21.85
C LEU A 203 -10.50 23.71 22.27
N ALA A 204 -10.76 24.79 21.52
CA ALA A 204 -11.88 25.69 21.78
C ALA A 204 -13.24 25.00 21.59
N ASP A 205 -13.33 24.03 20.66
CA ASP A 205 -14.51 23.20 20.44
C ASP A 205 -14.68 22.07 21.47
N GLY A 206 -13.81 22.00 22.48
CA GLY A 206 -13.86 20.99 23.55
C GLY A 206 -13.07 19.72 23.25
N GLY A 207 -12.20 19.74 22.27
CA GLY A 207 -11.28 18.62 22.01
C GLY A 207 -10.30 18.43 23.17
N ASP A 208 -10.10 17.17 23.61
CA ASP A 208 -9.44 16.86 24.88
C ASP A 208 -8.31 15.83 24.77
N SER A 209 -8.12 15.22 23.61
CA SER A 209 -7.12 14.14 23.49
C SER A 209 -6.29 14.22 22.19
N ASP A 210 -5.04 13.79 22.30
CA ASP A 210 -4.12 13.69 21.17
C ASP A 210 -4.67 12.70 20.10
N GLU A 211 -5.34 11.62 20.51
CA GLU A 211 -5.95 10.67 19.57
C GLU A 211 -7.11 11.30 18.77
N ALA A 212 -7.95 12.11 19.42
CA ALA A 212 -9.02 12.83 18.72
C ALA A 212 -8.46 13.85 17.72
N PHE A 213 -7.38 14.53 18.05
CA PHE A 213 -6.72 15.43 17.10
C PHE A 213 -5.98 14.67 15.99
N LEU A 214 -5.34 13.53 16.31
CA LEU A 214 -4.74 12.64 15.30
C LEU A 214 -5.75 12.20 14.25
N ARG A 215 -6.99 11.88 14.67
CA ARG A 215 -8.09 11.57 13.75
C ARG A 215 -8.36 12.72 12.78
N LEU A 216 -8.30 13.97 13.22
CA LEU A 216 -8.47 15.14 12.33
C LEU A 216 -7.31 15.28 11.35
N ILE A 217 -6.08 15.04 11.81
CA ILE A 217 -4.90 15.00 10.93
C ILE A 217 -5.05 13.93 9.86
N ALA A 218 -5.39 12.70 10.26
CA ALA A 218 -5.61 11.59 9.35
C ALA A 218 -6.73 11.88 8.33
N ARG A 219 -7.85 12.42 8.79
CA ARG A 219 -8.96 12.84 7.92
C ARG A 219 -8.50 13.83 6.87
N GLN A 220 -7.80 14.89 7.27
CA GLN A 220 -7.31 15.91 6.35
C GLN A 220 -6.32 15.34 5.33
N LEU A 221 -5.38 14.53 5.79
CA LEU A 221 -4.41 13.87 4.93
C LEU A 221 -5.10 12.97 3.90
N TYR A 222 -5.92 12.02 4.36
CA TYR A 222 -6.55 11.05 3.47
C TYR A 222 -7.58 11.67 2.53
N GLN A 223 -8.24 12.74 2.95
CA GLN A 223 -9.08 13.51 2.06
C GLN A 223 -8.28 14.08 0.89
N VAL A 224 -7.17 14.77 1.17
CA VAL A 224 -6.34 15.37 0.12
C VAL A 224 -5.77 14.33 -0.83
N ILE A 225 -5.10 13.31 -0.28
CA ILE A 225 -4.41 12.32 -1.11
C ILE A 225 -5.40 11.36 -1.80
N GLY A 226 -6.49 11.02 -1.12
CA GLY A 226 -7.50 10.10 -1.66
C GLY A 226 -8.33 10.72 -2.77
N GLU A 227 -8.85 11.95 -2.57
CA GLU A 227 -9.58 12.68 -3.61
C GLU A 227 -8.72 12.91 -4.84
N GLU A 228 -7.46 13.33 -4.67
CA GLU A 228 -6.56 13.59 -5.80
C GLU A 228 -6.20 12.30 -6.55
N THR A 229 -5.88 11.21 -5.83
CA THR A 229 -5.60 9.92 -6.47
C THR A 229 -6.80 9.44 -7.27
N ARG A 230 -8.00 9.48 -6.69
CA ARG A 230 -9.24 9.07 -7.37
C ARG A 230 -9.59 9.95 -8.55
N ARG A 231 -9.37 11.27 -8.44
CA ARG A 231 -9.61 12.22 -9.53
C ARG A 231 -8.75 11.93 -10.76
N LEU A 232 -7.47 11.59 -10.55
CA LEU A 232 -6.50 11.35 -11.62
C LEU A 232 -6.53 9.91 -12.16
N ALA A 233 -6.93 8.95 -11.32
CA ALA A 233 -6.99 7.53 -11.66
C ALA A 233 -8.31 6.90 -11.17
N PRO A 234 -9.47 7.30 -11.76
CA PRO A 234 -10.80 6.91 -11.25
C PRO A 234 -11.05 5.39 -11.25
N ASP A 235 -10.45 4.68 -12.20
CA ASP A 235 -10.69 3.25 -12.42
C ASP A 235 -9.53 2.35 -11.93
N VAL A 236 -8.55 2.92 -11.21
CA VAL A 236 -7.42 2.16 -10.67
C VAL A 236 -7.63 1.90 -9.20
N LEU A 237 -7.32 0.69 -8.74
CA LEU A 237 -7.45 0.32 -7.33
C LEU A 237 -6.50 1.13 -6.45
N ILE A 238 -7.00 1.56 -5.30
CA ILE A 238 -6.23 2.26 -4.27
C ILE A 238 -6.09 1.33 -3.06
N PHE A 239 -4.85 1.00 -2.73
CA PHE A 239 -4.48 0.11 -1.64
C PHE A 239 -4.15 0.87 -0.34
N GLY A 240 -4.19 2.20 -0.38
CA GLY A 240 -3.91 3.04 0.78
C GLY A 240 -2.46 2.97 1.24
N GLU A 241 -2.26 3.08 2.53
CA GLU A 241 -0.95 2.88 3.15
C GLU A 241 -0.71 1.41 3.47
N ARG A 242 0.55 0.98 3.51
CA ARG A 242 0.94 -0.34 4.01
C ARG A 242 1.12 -0.24 5.54
N TYR A 243 0.09 -0.58 6.28
CA TYR A 243 0.13 -0.57 7.74
C TYR A 243 0.91 -1.76 8.28
N LEU A 244 1.84 -1.51 9.19
CA LEU A 244 2.50 -2.59 9.93
C LEU A 244 1.56 -3.11 11.02
N VAL A 245 1.47 -4.44 11.18
CA VAL A 245 0.68 -5.09 12.22
C VAL A 245 0.98 -4.46 13.60
N HIS A 246 -0.06 -4.10 14.35
CA HIS A 246 -0.02 -3.46 15.67
C HIS A 246 0.60 -2.05 15.73
N ASP A 247 0.86 -1.40 14.60
CA ASP A 247 1.60 -0.14 14.55
C ASP A 247 0.76 1.06 14.09
N HIS A 248 -0.55 0.96 14.22
CA HIS A 248 -1.47 2.01 13.80
C HIS A 248 -2.71 2.06 14.71
N PRO A 249 -3.20 3.26 15.06
CA PRO A 249 -4.50 3.44 15.69
C PRO A 249 -5.64 3.13 14.71
N ASP A 250 -6.68 2.46 15.21
CA ASP A 250 -7.86 2.15 14.39
C ASP A 250 -8.53 3.41 13.82
N CYS A 251 -8.50 4.53 14.57
CA CYS A 251 -9.07 5.81 14.15
C CYS A 251 -8.42 6.36 12.86
N VAL A 252 -7.15 6.07 12.64
CA VAL A 252 -6.44 6.47 11.41
C VAL A 252 -6.94 5.69 10.21
N ILE A 253 -7.07 4.36 10.34
CA ILE A 253 -7.61 3.51 9.26
C ILE A 253 -9.05 3.93 8.92
N GLU A 254 -9.88 4.19 9.94
CA GLU A 254 -11.27 4.63 9.74
C GLU A 254 -11.38 5.85 8.82
N GLU A 255 -10.45 6.80 8.93
CA GLU A 255 -10.42 7.99 8.07
C GLU A 255 -9.89 7.71 6.64
N ALA A 256 -9.13 6.63 6.45
CA ALA A 256 -8.70 6.20 5.12
C ALA A 256 -9.76 5.43 4.33
N LEU A 257 -10.69 4.72 5.02
CA LEU A 257 -11.65 3.79 4.41
C LEU A 257 -12.47 4.38 3.25
N PRO A 258 -12.92 5.66 3.26
CA PRO A 258 -13.69 6.23 2.15
C PRO A 258 -12.91 6.31 0.83
N TYR A 259 -11.60 6.30 0.89
CA TYR A 259 -10.72 6.58 -0.25
C TYR A 259 -10.01 5.34 -0.79
N ILE A 260 -9.97 4.23 -0.03
CA ILE A 260 -9.26 3.01 -0.41
C ILE A 260 -10.22 1.91 -0.84
N ASP A 261 -9.77 1.05 -1.75
CA ASP A 261 -10.51 -0.14 -2.20
C ASP A 261 -10.09 -1.38 -1.40
N VAL A 262 -8.83 -1.46 -1.01
CA VAL A 262 -8.21 -2.58 -0.30
C VAL A 262 -7.40 -2.05 0.87
N LEU A 263 -7.44 -2.76 2.00
CA LEU A 263 -6.61 -2.47 3.16
C LEU A 263 -5.30 -3.26 3.04
N SER A 264 -4.17 -2.57 3.00
CA SER A 264 -2.85 -3.20 2.90
C SER A 264 -2.22 -3.34 4.28
N ILE A 265 -1.85 -4.55 4.66
CA ILE A 265 -1.25 -4.84 5.97
C ILE A 265 0.02 -5.65 5.79
N GLN A 266 1.11 -5.15 6.36
CA GLN A 266 2.39 -5.85 6.43
C GLN A 266 2.46 -6.65 7.72
N PRO A 267 2.63 -7.99 7.65
CA PRO A 267 2.81 -8.80 8.84
C PRO A 267 4.16 -8.48 9.50
N GLY A 268 4.16 -8.44 10.83
CA GLY A 268 5.36 -8.22 11.62
C GLY A 268 5.83 -9.50 12.27
N GLY A 269 6.92 -10.10 11.81
CA GLY A 269 7.50 -11.27 12.47
C GLY A 269 7.41 -12.58 11.67
N VAL A 270 7.73 -13.69 12.35
CA VAL A 270 7.90 -15.01 11.71
C VAL A 270 6.62 -15.85 11.67
N GLN A 271 5.58 -15.43 12.35
CA GLN A 271 4.29 -16.13 12.41
C GLN A 271 3.19 -15.24 11.83
N PHE A 272 2.35 -15.83 11.00
CA PHE A 272 1.17 -15.15 10.48
C PHE A 272 0.07 -15.09 11.57
N GLU A 273 -0.33 -13.89 11.94
CA GLU A 273 -1.31 -13.62 12.98
C GLU A 273 -2.75 -13.62 12.43
N SER A 274 -3.28 -14.78 12.07
CA SER A 274 -4.60 -14.90 11.43
C SER A 274 -5.70 -14.17 12.21
N ALA A 275 -5.72 -14.27 13.54
CA ALA A 275 -6.71 -13.61 14.39
C ALA A 275 -6.68 -12.07 14.25
N TYR A 276 -5.50 -11.47 14.04
CA TYR A 276 -5.38 -10.04 13.77
C TYR A 276 -6.05 -9.68 12.43
N PHE A 277 -5.75 -10.42 11.36
CA PHE A 277 -6.33 -10.17 10.04
C PHE A 277 -7.84 -10.41 10.01
N ASP A 278 -8.33 -11.45 10.72
CA ASP A 278 -9.77 -11.71 10.87
C ASP A 278 -10.47 -10.53 11.58
N ARG A 279 -9.87 -9.99 12.64
CA ARG A 279 -10.38 -8.79 13.35
C ARG A 279 -10.41 -7.57 12.43
N MET A 280 -9.34 -7.31 11.70
CA MET A 280 -9.25 -6.17 10.78
C MET A 280 -10.31 -6.26 9.68
N HIS A 281 -10.45 -7.42 9.06
CA HIS A 281 -11.48 -7.66 8.05
C HIS A 281 -12.90 -7.54 8.64
N ALA A 282 -13.14 -8.11 9.83
CA ALA A 282 -14.44 -8.02 10.51
C ALA A 282 -14.80 -6.58 10.88
N LYS A 283 -13.82 -5.76 11.29
CA LYS A 283 -14.03 -4.38 11.70
C LYS A 283 -14.23 -3.46 10.49
N PHE A 284 -13.32 -3.47 9.55
CA PHE A 284 -13.26 -2.46 8.48
C PHE A 284 -14.00 -2.86 7.20
N LYS A 285 -14.39 -4.14 7.06
CA LYS A 285 -15.16 -4.66 5.91
C LYS A 285 -14.52 -4.40 4.53
N LYS A 286 -13.19 -4.24 4.49
CA LYS A 286 -12.43 -4.13 3.25
C LYS A 286 -11.69 -5.44 2.97
N PRO A 287 -11.51 -5.81 1.70
CA PRO A 287 -10.53 -6.83 1.34
C PRO A 287 -9.16 -6.47 1.90
N ILE A 288 -8.37 -7.48 2.27
CA ILE A 288 -7.04 -7.25 2.82
C ILE A 288 -5.98 -7.81 1.85
N LEU A 289 -5.01 -6.97 1.49
CA LEU A 289 -3.76 -7.40 0.89
C LEU A 289 -2.72 -7.60 1.99
N VAL A 290 -2.22 -8.83 2.10
CA VAL A 290 -1.04 -9.12 2.91
C VAL A 290 0.17 -8.75 2.09
N CYS A 291 0.93 -7.75 2.52
CA CYS A 291 2.05 -7.19 1.78
C CYS A 291 3.36 -7.29 2.56
N ASP A 292 4.46 -7.56 1.81
CA ASP A 292 5.87 -7.73 2.25
C ASP A 292 6.17 -8.97 3.07
#